data_20540bc28b5264b557c3ae0a2706b02f
#
_entry.id   20540bc28b5264b557c3ae0a2706b02f
#
_cell.length_a   1.000
_cell.length_b   1.000
_cell.length_c   1.000
_cell.angle_alpha   90.00
_cell.angle_beta   90.00
_cell.angle_gamma   90.00
#
_symmetry.space_group_name_H-M   'P 1'
#
loop_
_entity.id
_entity.type
_entity.pdbx_description
1 polymer ?
#
loop_
_entity_poly.entity_id
_entity_poly.type
_entity_poly.pdbx_seq_one_letter_code
_entity_poly.pdbx_strand_id
1 'polypeptide(L)'
;MIHSLLSVVVLTSVATAADLENLSGQIRVDGSSTVYPITEAVAEAFAEEAPNVRVTVGVSGTGGGFKRFAANETDISDASRPIKAKELKLCTDAGIKFIEIPVAYDGLTIVVNKANTWATTLTVDQLKQIFLADSAAKNWKDLDPSWPDTAIKVYSPGTDSGTFDYFKEVIAGKKGSIRSDMSVSEDDNVLVNGVSGETDAMGFFGCAYYMENKDKLRAIPIVNPITGKPVSATKQNIESGAYAPFSRPLFIYVNTTSARKPVVRKFIDYYLAECPKLVGEVGYVKLPASMYDRSKANFVARKTG
;
A
#
# COMPACT_ATOMS: atom_id res chain seq x y z
N MET A 1 49.23 12.95 28.96
CA MET A 1 47.79 12.68 28.98
C MET A 1 47.41 11.95 27.67
N ILE A 2 47.23 10.64 27.78
CA ILE A 2 46.95 9.77 26.66
C ILE A 2 45.42 9.54 26.67
N HIS A 3 44.71 10.09 25.71
CA HIS A 3 43.27 9.87 25.52
C HIS A 3 43.07 8.56 24.75
N SER A 4 42.62 7.53 25.46
CA SER A 4 42.22 6.26 24.87
C SER A 4 40.83 6.43 24.23
N LEU A 5 40.77 6.42 22.91
CA LEU A 5 39.52 6.31 22.17
C LEU A 5 39.02 4.86 22.24
N LEU A 6 37.97 4.64 23.00
CA LEU A 6 37.25 3.37 23.01
C LEU A 6 36.35 3.31 21.76
N SER A 7 36.80 2.61 20.72
CA SER A 7 35.98 2.29 19.57
C SER A 7 34.94 1.22 19.96
N VAL A 8 33.69 1.61 20.08
CA VAL A 8 32.57 0.67 20.23
C VAL A 8 32.33 0.00 18.87
N VAL A 9 32.82 -1.22 18.71
CA VAL A 9 32.47 -2.08 17.58
C VAL A 9 31.07 -2.62 17.85
N VAL A 10 30.08 -2.09 17.14
CA VAL A 10 28.73 -2.67 17.10
C VAL A 10 28.81 -3.90 16.18
N LEU A 11 28.94 -5.08 16.78
CA LEU A 11 28.77 -6.34 16.08
C LEU A 11 27.28 -6.49 15.71
N THR A 12 26.94 -6.15 14.48
CA THR A 12 25.68 -6.58 13.86
C THR A 12 25.81 -8.07 13.54
N SER A 13 25.28 -8.95 14.39
CA SER A 13 25.16 -10.36 14.07
C SER A 13 24.17 -10.52 12.93
N VAL A 14 24.68 -10.78 11.72
CA VAL A 14 23.89 -11.35 10.63
C VAL A 14 23.44 -12.73 11.13
N ALA A 15 22.12 -12.98 11.17
CA ALA A 15 21.60 -14.30 11.50
C ALA A 15 22.15 -15.30 10.49
N THR A 16 22.74 -16.40 10.95
CA THR A 16 23.14 -17.47 10.06
C THR A 16 21.91 -18.28 9.64
N ALA A 17 21.91 -18.91 8.46
CA ALA A 17 20.81 -19.78 7.99
C ALA A 17 20.42 -20.82 9.06
N ALA A 18 21.40 -21.40 9.76
CA ALA A 18 21.20 -22.34 10.86
C ALA A 18 20.39 -21.77 12.05
N ASP A 19 20.42 -20.43 12.26
CA ASP A 19 19.63 -19.79 13.32
C ASP A 19 18.14 -19.72 12.96
N LEU A 20 17.79 -19.68 11.68
CA LEU A 20 16.41 -19.63 11.21
C LEU A 20 15.78 -21.01 11.12
N GLU A 21 16.51 -22.03 10.67
CA GLU A 21 16.03 -23.43 10.61
C GLU A 21 15.57 -23.97 11.98
N ASN A 22 16.27 -23.58 13.06
CA ASN A 22 15.94 -24.00 14.42
C ASN A 22 14.91 -23.09 15.12
N LEU A 23 14.53 -21.98 14.48
CA LEU A 23 13.56 -21.05 15.04
C LEU A 23 12.16 -21.66 14.97
N SER A 24 11.40 -21.59 16.06
CA SER A 24 10.02 -22.09 16.09
C SER A 24 9.09 -21.15 16.83
N GLY A 25 7.81 -21.18 16.48
CA GLY A 25 6.79 -20.38 17.14
C GLY A 25 5.68 -19.92 16.21
N GLN A 26 4.86 -19.01 16.72
CA GLN A 26 3.75 -18.43 15.98
C GLN A 26 3.84 -16.91 15.99
N ILE A 27 3.49 -16.32 14.84
CA ILE A 27 3.36 -14.87 14.64
C ILE A 27 1.95 -14.63 14.11
N ARG A 28 1.25 -13.68 14.72
CA ARG A 28 -0.11 -13.31 14.30
C ARG A 28 -0.10 -11.89 13.76
N VAL A 29 -0.48 -11.74 12.52
CA VAL A 29 -0.65 -10.47 11.83
C VAL A 29 -2.11 -10.31 11.44
N ASP A 30 -2.65 -9.11 11.51
CA ASP A 30 -3.99 -8.81 11.03
C ASP A 30 -4.09 -7.33 10.66
N GLY A 31 -4.94 -6.99 9.70
CA GLY A 31 -5.20 -5.60 9.39
C GLY A 31 -5.60 -5.33 7.95
N SER A 32 -4.88 -4.45 7.31
CA SER A 32 -5.18 -3.89 6.01
C SER A 32 -5.12 -4.94 4.88
N SER A 33 -6.18 -5.06 4.07
CA SER A 33 -6.19 -5.81 2.81
C SER A 33 -5.13 -5.31 1.83
N THR A 34 -4.85 -4.01 1.83
CA THR A 34 -3.82 -3.40 0.97
C THR A 34 -2.39 -3.83 1.36
N VAL A 35 -2.11 -4.01 2.66
CA VAL A 35 -0.77 -4.41 3.12
C VAL A 35 -0.60 -5.93 3.11
N TYR A 36 -1.72 -6.66 3.17
CA TYR A 36 -1.77 -8.12 3.17
C TYR A 36 -0.85 -8.75 2.12
N PRO A 37 -0.87 -8.37 0.81
CA PRO A 37 -0.02 -9.01 -0.19
C PRO A 37 1.48 -8.87 0.09
N ILE A 38 1.89 -7.75 0.69
CA ILE A 38 3.30 -7.52 1.07
C ILE A 38 3.67 -8.44 2.23
N THR A 39 2.84 -8.46 3.28
CA THR A 39 3.09 -9.26 4.48
C THR A 39 3.04 -10.75 4.17
N GLU A 40 2.12 -11.18 3.30
CA GLU A 40 2.01 -12.56 2.82
C GLU A 40 3.25 -13.00 2.04
N ALA A 41 3.69 -12.22 1.05
CA ALA A 41 4.91 -12.53 0.28
C ALA A 41 6.15 -12.64 1.18
N VAL A 42 6.26 -11.76 2.20
CA VAL A 42 7.35 -11.86 3.19
C VAL A 42 7.20 -13.10 4.06
N ALA A 43 5.96 -13.44 4.47
CA ALA A 43 5.70 -14.62 5.31
C ALA A 43 6.00 -15.94 4.56
N GLU A 44 5.63 -16.01 3.27
CA GLU A 44 5.95 -17.14 2.41
C GLU A 44 7.46 -17.31 2.24
N ALA A 45 8.18 -16.25 1.88
CA ALA A 45 9.63 -16.28 1.74
C ALA A 45 10.34 -16.61 3.07
N PHE A 46 9.80 -16.11 4.20
CA PHE A 46 10.32 -16.44 5.54
C PHE A 46 10.11 -17.91 5.92
N ALA A 47 9.01 -18.52 5.50
CA ALA A 47 8.71 -19.93 5.79
C ALA A 47 9.70 -20.89 5.10
N GLU A 48 10.27 -20.51 3.96
CA GLU A 48 11.33 -21.28 3.30
C GLU A 48 12.61 -21.35 4.14
N GLU A 49 12.92 -20.26 4.86
CA GLU A 49 14.12 -20.15 5.70
C GLU A 49 13.89 -20.63 7.16
N ALA A 50 12.64 -20.49 7.64
CA ALA A 50 12.25 -20.80 9.02
C ALA A 50 11.03 -21.75 9.06
N PRO A 51 11.14 -23.00 8.59
CA PRO A 51 10.01 -23.91 8.34
C PRO A 51 9.23 -24.29 9.60
N ASN A 52 9.79 -24.08 10.79
CA ASN A 52 9.12 -24.37 12.07
C ASN A 52 8.41 -23.13 12.66
N VAL A 53 8.39 -22.00 11.92
CA VAL A 53 7.65 -20.79 12.30
C VAL A 53 6.36 -20.71 11.51
N ARG A 54 5.24 -20.51 12.22
CA ARG A 54 3.94 -20.28 11.59
C ARG A 54 3.60 -18.78 11.65
N VAL A 55 3.57 -18.13 10.49
CA VAL A 55 3.02 -16.79 10.35
C VAL A 55 1.58 -16.91 9.85
N THR A 56 0.64 -16.23 10.50
CA THR A 56 -0.76 -16.14 10.06
C THR A 56 -1.10 -14.69 9.80
N VAL A 57 -1.59 -14.40 8.60
CA VAL A 57 -1.96 -13.05 8.17
C VAL A 57 -3.46 -13.00 7.94
N GLY A 58 -4.17 -12.18 8.73
CA GLY A 58 -5.61 -11.96 8.62
C GLY A 58 -5.94 -10.62 7.98
N VAL A 59 -7.16 -10.51 7.46
CA VAL A 59 -7.66 -9.31 6.80
C VAL A 59 -8.95 -8.85 7.47
N SER A 60 -8.84 -7.90 8.40
CA SER A 60 -9.99 -7.26 9.06
C SER A 60 -10.10 -5.76 8.74
N GLY A 61 -9.27 -5.28 7.79
CA GLY A 61 -9.07 -3.87 7.47
C GLY A 61 -8.26 -3.15 8.55
N THR A 62 -7.64 -2.01 8.20
CA THR A 62 -6.77 -1.23 9.10
C THR A 62 -7.41 -0.95 10.47
N GLY A 63 -8.69 -0.60 10.50
CA GLY A 63 -9.38 -0.30 11.77
C GLY A 63 -9.71 -1.55 12.59
N GLY A 64 -9.99 -2.67 11.95
CA GLY A 64 -10.16 -3.98 12.56
C GLY A 64 -8.86 -4.47 13.17
N GLY A 65 -7.77 -4.41 12.39
CA GLY A 65 -6.42 -4.75 12.82
C GLY A 65 -6.01 -4.00 14.09
N PHE A 66 -6.17 -2.68 14.12
CA PHE A 66 -5.86 -1.90 15.34
C PHE A 66 -6.70 -2.27 16.56
N LYS A 67 -7.97 -2.69 16.38
CA LYS A 67 -8.78 -3.17 17.51
C LYS A 67 -8.23 -4.48 18.08
N ARG A 68 -7.89 -5.44 17.22
CA ARG A 68 -7.30 -6.73 17.62
C ARG A 68 -5.90 -6.54 18.20
N PHE A 69 -5.14 -5.62 17.64
CA PHE A 69 -3.81 -5.25 18.12
C PHE A 69 -3.87 -4.66 19.53
N ALA A 70 -4.79 -3.70 19.78
CA ALA A 70 -5.02 -3.13 21.10
C ALA A 70 -5.53 -4.17 22.11
N ALA A 71 -6.27 -5.20 21.66
CA ALA A 71 -6.70 -6.33 22.48
C ALA A 71 -5.58 -7.35 22.73
N ASN A 72 -4.34 -7.11 22.22
CA ASN A 72 -3.20 -8.02 22.30
C ASN A 72 -3.43 -9.40 21.65
N GLU A 73 -4.33 -9.45 20.64
CA GLU A 73 -4.63 -10.66 19.87
C GLU A 73 -3.60 -10.91 18.77
N THR A 74 -2.91 -9.85 18.31
CA THR A 74 -1.92 -9.90 17.23
C THR A 74 -0.58 -9.35 17.68
N ASP A 75 0.50 -9.86 17.09
CA ASP A 75 1.87 -9.41 17.30
C ASP A 75 2.19 -8.18 16.44
N ILE A 76 1.55 -8.12 15.25
CA ILE A 76 1.73 -7.09 14.23
C ILE A 76 0.36 -6.66 13.72
N SER A 77 0.20 -5.37 13.38
CA SER A 77 -0.98 -4.86 12.69
C SER A 77 -0.58 -4.19 11.38
N ASP A 78 -1.18 -4.65 10.28
CA ASP A 78 -1.02 -4.07 8.96
C ASP A 78 -1.92 -2.84 8.80
N ALA A 79 -1.38 -1.75 8.27
CA ALA A 79 -2.12 -0.50 8.16
C ALA A 79 -1.83 0.27 6.87
N SER A 80 -2.87 0.65 6.13
CA SER A 80 -2.78 1.45 4.90
C SER A 80 -2.90 2.96 5.14
N ARG A 81 -2.71 3.39 6.38
CA ARG A 81 -2.64 4.78 6.86
C ARG A 81 -2.00 4.84 8.24
N PRO A 82 -1.54 6.02 8.68
CA PRO A 82 -1.12 6.20 10.07
C PRO A 82 -2.26 5.89 11.07
N ILE A 83 -1.86 5.48 12.27
CA ILE A 83 -2.78 5.24 13.39
C ILE A 83 -3.57 6.52 13.71
N LYS A 84 -4.88 6.41 13.92
CA LYS A 84 -5.75 7.54 14.30
C LYS A 84 -5.77 7.73 15.81
N ALA A 85 -6.07 8.94 16.28
CA ALA A 85 -6.16 9.27 17.70
C ALA A 85 -7.02 8.29 18.51
N LYS A 86 -8.16 7.83 17.93
CA LYS A 86 -9.04 6.83 18.58
C LYS A 86 -8.35 5.48 18.75
N GLU A 87 -7.60 5.04 17.77
CA GLU A 87 -6.88 3.76 17.78
C GLU A 87 -5.67 3.83 18.71
N LEU A 88 -4.94 4.96 18.68
CA LEU A 88 -3.85 5.24 19.61
C LEU A 88 -4.37 5.21 21.06
N LYS A 89 -5.54 5.80 21.32
CA LYS A 89 -6.16 5.75 22.65
C LYS A 89 -6.48 4.32 23.09
N LEU A 90 -7.02 3.47 22.20
CA LEU A 90 -7.25 2.05 22.51
C LEU A 90 -5.95 1.33 22.90
N CYS A 91 -4.86 1.53 22.15
CA CYS A 91 -3.57 0.96 22.49
C CYS A 91 -3.05 1.48 23.83
N THR A 92 -3.15 2.79 24.08
CA THR A 92 -2.69 3.41 25.32
C THR A 92 -3.45 2.91 26.54
N ASP A 93 -4.80 2.85 26.46
CA ASP A 93 -5.68 2.37 27.53
C ASP A 93 -5.38 0.88 27.86
N ALA A 94 -4.99 0.08 26.86
CA ALA A 94 -4.60 -1.31 27.01
C ALA A 94 -3.11 -1.53 27.39
N GLY A 95 -2.33 -0.45 27.53
CA GLY A 95 -0.89 -0.53 27.82
C GLY A 95 -0.05 -1.07 26.66
N ILE A 96 -0.60 -1.11 25.44
CA ILE A 96 0.10 -1.58 24.24
C ILE A 96 0.97 -0.45 23.69
N LYS A 97 2.29 -0.69 23.70
CA LYS A 97 3.29 0.14 23.03
C LYS A 97 3.68 -0.52 21.71
N PHE A 98 3.96 0.27 20.68
CA PHE A 98 4.29 -0.24 19.37
C PHE A 98 5.45 0.50 18.72
N ILE A 99 6.01 -0.13 17.70
CA ILE A 99 6.95 0.46 16.76
C ILE A 99 6.22 0.58 15.43
N GLU A 100 6.12 1.81 14.92
CA GLU A 100 5.58 2.09 13.58
C GLU A 100 6.69 1.93 12.54
N ILE A 101 6.42 1.14 11.52
CA ILE A 101 7.38 0.82 10.46
C ILE A 101 6.69 1.06 9.11
N PRO A 102 7.06 2.09 8.36
CA PRO A 102 6.65 2.21 6.97
C PRO A 102 7.32 1.10 6.13
N VAL A 103 6.56 0.49 5.21
CA VAL A 103 7.00 -0.65 4.40
C VAL A 103 6.96 -0.39 2.91
N ALA A 104 6.01 0.43 2.43
CA ALA A 104 5.83 0.74 1.01
C ALA A 104 5.04 2.03 0.83
N TYR A 105 4.96 2.50 -0.43
CA TYR A 105 3.91 3.42 -0.86
C TYR A 105 2.92 2.69 -1.76
N ASP A 106 1.65 2.93 -1.53
CA ASP A 106 0.57 2.62 -2.45
C ASP A 106 0.35 3.83 -3.36
N GLY A 107 0.37 3.60 -4.66
CA GLY A 107 0.08 4.60 -5.68
C GLY A 107 -0.92 4.02 -6.67
N LEU A 108 -2.07 4.67 -6.79
CA LEU A 108 -3.11 4.28 -7.72
C LEU A 108 -3.06 5.18 -8.94
N THR A 109 -2.99 4.60 -10.14
CA THR A 109 -2.91 5.36 -11.40
C THR A 109 -4.22 5.30 -12.15
N ILE A 110 -4.74 6.45 -12.54
CA ILE A 110 -5.85 6.57 -13.49
C ILE A 110 -5.28 6.56 -14.89
N VAL A 111 -5.77 5.66 -15.73
CA VAL A 111 -5.25 5.44 -17.08
C VAL A 111 -6.34 5.54 -18.12
N VAL A 112 -5.94 5.92 -19.33
CA VAL A 112 -6.76 5.89 -20.54
C VAL A 112 -5.99 5.28 -21.69
N ASN A 113 -6.72 4.99 -22.78
CA ASN A 113 -6.11 4.64 -24.06
C ASN A 113 -5.15 5.75 -24.55
N LYS A 114 -4.08 5.40 -25.22
CA LYS A 114 -3.12 6.40 -25.78
C LYS A 114 -3.75 7.32 -26.81
N ALA A 115 -4.73 6.83 -27.55
CA ALA A 115 -5.47 7.63 -28.54
C ALA A 115 -6.46 8.63 -27.90
N ASN A 116 -6.79 8.50 -26.62
CA ASN A 116 -7.54 9.49 -25.87
C ASN A 116 -6.66 10.72 -25.65
N THR A 117 -6.81 11.75 -26.47
CA THR A 117 -6.00 12.98 -26.41
C THR A 117 -6.74 14.14 -25.73
N TRP A 118 -8.03 13.99 -25.45
CA TRP A 118 -8.88 15.05 -24.89
C TRP A 118 -8.81 15.13 -23.37
N ALA A 119 -8.85 14.01 -22.65
CA ALA A 119 -8.79 13.99 -21.19
C ALA A 119 -7.34 14.20 -20.71
N THR A 120 -6.84 15.42 -20.75
CA THR A 120 -5.45 15.75 -20.42
C THR A 120 -5.19 15.78 -18.90
N THR A 121 -6.21 16.12 -18.11
CA THR A 121 -6.21 16.11 -16.65
C THR A 121 -7.61 15.77 -16.13
N LEU A 122 -7.72 15.23 -14.93
CA LEU A 122 -9.00 15.05 -14.23
C LEU A 122 -8.91 15.57 -12.79
N THR A 123 -10.01 16.14 -12.33
CA THR A 123 -10.21 16.44 -10.92
C THR A 123 -10.79 15.23 -10.17
N VAL A 124 -10.65 15.21 -8.85
CA VAL A 124 -11.33 14.19 -8.02
C VAL A 124 -12.86 14.26 -8.18
N ASP A 125 -13.41 15.44 -8.38
CA ASP A 125 -14.86 15.61 -8.56
C ASP A 125 -15.34 15.08 -9.91
N GLN A 126 -14.55 15.24 -10.99
CA GLN A 126 -14.84 14.56 -12.27
C GLN A 126 -14.75 13.03 -12.13
N LEU A 127 -13.78 12.51 -11.38
CA LEU A 127 -13.73 11.07 -11.08
C LEU A 127 -14.96 10.62 -10.30
N LYS A 128 -15.43 11.40 -9.33
CA LYS A 128 -16.70 11.11 -8.64
C LYS A 128 -17.89 11.09 -9.60
N GLN A 129 -17.97 12.02 -10.55
CA GLN A 129 -19.01 12.03 -11.56
C GLN A 129 -18.99 10.78 -12.45
N ILE A 130 -17.81 10.20 -12.69
CA ILE A 130 -17.69 8.96 -13.48
C ILE A 130 -18.03 7.73 -12.63
N PHE A 131 -17.51 7.66 -11.41
CA PHE A 131 -17.41 6.39 -10.67
C PHE A 131 -18.42 6.21 -9.54
N LEU A 132 -19.10 7.24 -9.04
CA LEU A 132 -20.12 7.04 -8.01
C LEU A 132 -21.29 6.21 -8.56
N ALA A 133 -21.95 5.45 -7.69
CA ALA A 133 -23.09 4.60 -8.05
C ALA A 133 -24.22 5.40 -8.73
N ASP A 134 -24.45 6.63 -8.26
CA ASP A 134 -25.41 7.58 -8.82
C ASP A 134 -24.73 8.54 -9.82
N SER A 135 -23.71 8.08 -10.52
CA SER A 135 -22.91 8.87 -11.46
C SER A 135 -23.78 9.50 -12.56
N ALA A 136 -23.61 10.80 -12.77
CA ALA A 136 -24.26 11.52 -13.83
C ALA A 136 -23.55 11.35 -15.18
N ALA A 137 -22.21 11.25 -15.17
CA ALA A 137 -21.42 11.18 -16.38
C ALA A 137 -21.46 9.78 -17.03
N LYS A 138 -21.97 9.71 -18.23
CA LYS A 138 -21.97 8.50 -19.06
C LYS A 138 -21.04 8.65 -20.27
N ASN A 139 -20.94 9.86 -20.80
CA ASN A 139 -20.10 10.20 -21.92
C ASN A 139 -18.97 11.14 -21.49
N TRP A 140 -17.88 11.18 -22.23
CA TRP A 140 -16.78 12.11 -22.01
C TRP A 140 -17.22 13.57 -22.00
N LYS A 141 -18.14 13.93 -22.90
CA LYS A 141 -18.75 15.25 -22.99
C LYS A 141 -19.48 15.71 -21.72
N ASP A 142 -19.96 14.79 -20.90
CA ASP A 142 -20.63 15.13 -19.64
C ASP A 142 -19.66 15.75 -18.62
N LEU A 143 -18.35 15.50 -18.77
CA LEU A 143 -17.29 16.06 -17.94
C LEU A 143 -16.76 17.39 -18.44
N ASP A 144 -16.72 17.56 -19.75
CA ASP A 144 -16.31 18.78 -20.44
C ASP A 144 -17.02 18.84 -21.80
N PRO A 145 -17.81 19.91 -22.10
CA PRO A 145 -18.54 20.04 -23.34
C PRO A 145 -17.70 20.04 -24.63
N SER A 146 -16.37 20.26 -24.51
CA SER A 146 -15.42 20.22 -25.62
C SER A 146 -14.94 18.80 -25.95
N TRP A 147 -15.23 17.82 -25.11
CA TRP A 147 -14.79 16.43 -25.29
C TRP A 147 -15.79 15.63 -26.15
N PRO A 148 -15.39 14.47 -26.69
CA PRO A 148 -16.25 13.65 -27.52
C PRO A 148 -17.55 13.22 -26.83
N ASP A 149 -18.63 13.15 -27.60
CA ASP A 149 -19.93 12.63 -27.16
C ASP A 149 -19.96 11.09 -27.31
N THR A 150 -19.02 10.42 -26.64
CA THR A 150 -18.83 8.97 -26.65
C THR A 150 -18.87 8.41 -25.25
N ALA A 151 -19.38 7.19 -25.11
CA ALA A 151 -19.55 6.55 -23.80
C ALA A 151 -18.20 6.23 -23.14
N ILE A 152 -18.07 6.55 -21.86
CA ILE A 152 -16.90 6.20 -21.05
C ILE A 152 -16.97 4.71 -20.72
N LYS A 153 -16.04 3.92 -21.25
CA LYS A 153 -15.89 2.51 -20.91
C LYS A 153 -14.91 2.35 -19.74
N VAL A 154 -15.37 1.75 -18.65
CA VAL A 154 -14.61 1.70 -17.40
C VAL A 154 -14.12 0.29 -17.14
N TYR A 155 -12.83 0.18 -16.84
CA TYR A 155 -12.15 -1.04 -16.42
C TYR A 155 -11.66 -0.89 -14.98
N SER A 156 -11.95 -1.89 -14.13
CA SER A 156 -11.70 -1.84 -12.70
C SER A 156 -11.10 -3.14 -12.18
N PRO A 157 -10.16 -3.11 -11.23
CA PRO A 157 -9.85 -4.28 -10.43
C PRO A 157 -11.10 -4.82 -9.74
N GLY A 158 -11.07 -6.08 -9.35
CA GLY A 158 -12.16 -6.72 -8.62
C GLY A 158 -12.23 -6.32 -7.15
N THR A 159 -13.28 -6.81 -6.48
CA THR A 159 -13.56 -6.43 -5.07
C THR A 159 -12.57 -7.00 -4.06
N ASP A 160 -11.77 -7.99 -4.44
CA ASP A 160 -10.72 -8.57 -3.59
C ASP A 160 -9.41 -7.77 -3.66
N SER A 161 -9.33 -6.80 -4.58
CA SER A 161 -8.17 -5.93 -4.77
C SER A 161 -8.09 -4.80 -3.74
N GLY A 162 -6.93 -4.68 -3.07
CA GLY A 162 -6.63 -3.52 -2.21
C GLY A 162 -6.62 -2.18 -2.96
N THR A 163 -6.33 -2.20 -4.27
CA THR A 163 -6.41 -1.03 -5.17
C THR A 163 -7.86 -0.59 -5.37
N PHE A 164 -8.79 -1.56 -5.56
CA PHE A 164 -10.22 -1.29 -5.62
C PHE A 164 -10.73 -0.64 -4.33
N ASP A 165 -10.40 -1.22 -3.18
CA ASP A 165 -10.78 -0.69 -1.88
C ASP A 165 -10.28 0.74 -1.66
N TYR A 166 -9.04 1.00 -2.03
CA TYR A 166 -8.47 2.33 -1.92
C TYR A 166 -9.17 3.34 -2.84
N PHE A 167 -9.36 2.99 -4.10
CA PHE A 167 -10.08 3.84 -5.04
C PHE A 167 -11.49 4.16 -4.54
N LYS A 168 -12.24 3.14 -4.12
CA LYS A 168 -13.57 3.29 -3.55
C LYS A 168 -13.55 4.19 -2.30
N GLU A 169 -12.58 4.04 -1.39
CA GLU A 169 -12.47 4.89 -0.20
C GLU A 169 -12.26 6.35 -0.57
N VAL A 170 -11.43 6.64 -1.58
CA VAL A 170 -11.17 8.00 -2.06
C VAL A 170 -12.39 8.62 -2.75
N ILE A 171 -13.06 7.87 -3.62
CA ILE A 171 -14.16 8.38 -4.46
C ILE A 171 -15.48 8.43 -3.71
N ALA A 172 -15.86 7.34 -3.04
CA ALA A 172 -17.17 7.16 -2.43
C ALA A 172 -17.14 7.23 -0.89
N GLY A 173 -15.95 7.26 -0.30
CA GLY A 173 -15.79 7.13 1.14
C GLY A 173 -16.11 5.73 1.64
N LYS A 174 -15.98 5.53 2.96
CA LYS A 174 -16.12 4.20 3.57
C LYS A 174 -17.49 3.54 3.42
N LYS A 175 -18.55 4.34 3.33
CA LYS A 175 -19.95 3.86 3.29
C LYS A 175 -20.60 4.01 1.92
N GLY A 176 -19.94 4.72 1.00
CA GLY A 176 -20.45 4.94 -0.35
C GLY A 176 -20.22 3.75 -1.26
N SER A 177 -20.85 3.80 -2.42
CA SER A 177 -20.74 2.79 -3.47
C SER A 177 -20.27 3.43 -4.76
N ILE A 178 -19.47 2.69 -5.53
CA ILE A 178 -19.13 3.03 -6.91
C ILE A 178 -20.03 2.24 -7.86
N ARG A 179 -20.08 2.69 -9.13
CA ARG A 179 -20.89 2.05 -10.19
C ARG A 179 -20.51 0.58 -10.36
N SER A 180 -21.47 -0.23 -10.81
CA SER A 180 -21.28 -1.67 -11.03
C SER A 180 -21.24 -2.05 -12.52
N ASP A 181 -21.54 -1.09 -13.43
CA ASP A 181 -21.54 -1.30 -14.88
C ASP A 181 -20.13 -1.11 -15.49
N MET A 182 -19.12 -1.70 -14.82
CA MET A 182 -17.73 -1.68 -15.24
C MET A 182 -17.30 -3.08 -15.71
N SER A 183 -16.29 -3.13 -16.58
CA SER A 183 -15.58 -4.37 -16.87
C SER A 183 -14.60 -4.66 -15.72
N VAL A 184 -14.82 -5.75 -15.00
CA VAL A 184 -14.08 -6.08 -13.78
C VAL A 184 -13.19 -7.30 -14.00
N SER A 185 -11.95 -7.26 -13.53
CA SER A 185 -11.03 -8.41 -13.51
C SER A 185 -10.07 -8.32 -12.33
N GLU A 186 -9.73 -9.47 -11.73
CA GLU A 186 -8.62 -9.56 -10.76
C GLU A 186 -7.25 -9.66 -11.47
N ASP A 187 -7.21 -9.94 -12.77
CA ASP A 187 -5.99 -9.92 -13.58
C ASP A 187 -5.80 -8.54 -14.25
N ASP A 188 -4.82 -7.80 -13.77
CA ASP A 188 -4.48 -6.48 -14.29
C ASP A 188 -4.10 -6.49 -15.78
N ASN A 189 -3.61 -7.62 -16.34
CA ASN A 189 -3.35 -7.73 -17.79
C ASN A 189 -4.64 -7.62 -18.61
N VAL A 190 -5.74 -8.17 -18.10
CA VAL A 190 -7.06 -8.05 -18.73
C VAL A 190 -7.50 -6.58 -18.74
N LEU A 191 -7.26 -5.85 -17.65
CA LEU A 191 -7.58 -4.42 -17.55
C LEU A 191 -6.72 -3.60 -18.52
N VAL A 192 -5.41 -3.86 -18.59
CA VAL A 192 -4.49 -3.21 -19.53
C VAL A 192 -4.94 -3.43 -20.98
N ASN A 193 -5.26 -4.67 -21.36
CA ASN A 193 -5.71 -5.00 -22.70
C ASN A 193 -7.05 -4.33 -23.02
N GLY A 194 -7.98 -4.29 -22.06
CA GLY A 194 -9.26 -3.61 -22.20
C GLY A 194 -9.09 -2.12 -22.49
N VAL A 195 -8.33 -1.41 -21.65
CA VAL A 195 -8.11 0.04 -21.82
C VAL A 195 -7.29 0.33 -23.08
N SER A 196 -6.28 -0.47 -23.41
CA SER A 196 -5.49 -0.24 -24.64
C SER A 196 -6.22 -0.58 -25.93
N GLY A 197 -7.24 -1.43 -25.87
CA GLY A 197 -8.05 -1.85 -27.04
C GLY A 197 -9.15 -0.87 -27.44
N GLU A 198 -9.55 0.06 -26.57
CA GLU A 198 -10.70 0.93 -26.80
C GLU A 198 -10.36 2.41 -26.51
N THR A 199 -10.52 3.28 -27.51
CA THR A 199 -10.15 4.70 -27.45
C THR A 199 -10.88 5.44 -26.30
N ASP A 200 -12.14 5.09 -26.06
CA ASP A 200 -12.99 5.73 -25.03
C ASP A 200 -12.87 5.09 -23.66
N ALA A 201 -11.94 4.14 -23.51
CA ALA A 201 -11.75 3.42 -22.25
C ALA A 201 -10.88 4.20 -21.26
N MET A 202 -11.23 4.01 -19.99
CA MET A 202 -10.43 4.38 -18.85
C MET A 202 -10.41 3.26 -17.82
N GLY A 203 -9.41 3.27 -16.95
CA GLY A 203 -9.29 2.32 -15.84
C GLY A 203 -8.42 2.86 -14.73
N PHE A 204 -8.26 2.06 -13.70
CA PHE A 204 -7.33 2.33 -12.61
C PHE A 204 -6.70 1.04 -12.08
N PHE A 205 -5.44 1.13 -11.70
CA PHE A 205 -4.67 0.04 -11.07
C PHE A 205 -3.41 0.57 -10.41
N GLY A 206 -2.64 -0.31 -9.78
CA GLY A 206 -1.41 0.03 -9.09
C GLY A 206 -0.38 0.73 -9.98
N CYS A 207 0.32 1.72 -9.43
CA CYS A 207 1.28 2.52 -10.19
C CYS A 207 2.44 1.67 -10.74
N ALA A 208 2.90 0.66 -10.01
CA ALA A 208 3.95 -0.24 -10.48
C ALA A 208 3.53 -0.93 -11.78
N TYR A 209 2.29 -1.42 -11.82
CA TYR A 209 1.73 -2.08 -12.99
C TYR A 209 1.60 -1.13 -14.21
N TYR A 210 1.18 0.11 -13.98
CA TYR A 210 1.19 1.13 -15.02
C TYR A 210 2.61 1.37 -15.56
N MET A 211 3.63 1.44 -14.70
CA MET A 211 5.01 1.68 -15.13
C MET A 211 5.54 0.60 -16.08
N GLU A 212 5.13 -0.65 -15.90
CA GLU A 212 5.46 -1.77 -16.79
C GLU A 212 4.73 -1.71 -18.13
N ASN A 213 3.57 -1.04 -18.17
CA ASN A 213 2.69 -0.96 -19.34
C ASN A 213 2.53 0.45 -19.92
N LYS A 214 3.42 1.39 -19.59
CA LYS A 214 3.38 2.79 -20.07
C LYS A 214 3.50 2.96 -21.59
N ASP A 215 3.97 1.93 -22.27
CA ASP A 215 4.02 1.87 -23.74
C ASP A 215 2.66 1.61 -24.37
N LYS A 216 1.69 1.04 -23.64
CA LYS A 216 0.33 0.71 -24.09
C LYS A 216 -0.70 1.76 -23.63
N LEU A 217 -0.47 2.39 -22.48
CA LEU A 217 -1.43 3.23 -21.78
C LEU A 217 -0.90 4.66 -21.57
N ARG A 218 -1.82 5.56 -21.28
CA ARG A 218 -1.50 6.92 -20.84
C ARG A 218 -2.11 7.17 -19.46
N ALA A 219 -1.27 7.52 -18.47
CA ALA A 219 -1.74 8.00 -17.18
C ALA A 219 -2.28 9.43 -17.30
N ILE A 220 -3.40 9.69 -16.66
CA ILE A 220 -3.97 11.04 -16.55
C ILE A 220 -3.43 11.70 -15.28
N PRO A 221 -2.83 12.88 -15.36
CA PRO A 221 -2.53 13.70 -14.20
C PRO A 221 -3.81 14.04 -13.43
N ILE A 222 -3.78 13.90 -12.11
CA ILE A 222 -4.91 14.25 -11.26
C ILE A 222 -4.65 15.60 -10.59
N VAL A 223 -5.65 16.47 -10.61
CA VAL A 223 -5.58 17.76 -9.93
C VAL A 223 -5.59 17.51 -8.42
N ASN A 224 -4.46 17.81 -7.77
CA ASN A 224 -4.33 17.68 -6.32
C ASN A 224 -5.32 18.64 -5.63
N PRO A 225 -6.26 18.13 -4.81
CA PRO A 225 -7.33 18.94 -4.23
C PRO A 225 -6.86 20.01 -3.25
N ILE A 226 -5.61 19.90 -2.77
CA ILE A 226 -5.03 20.88 -1.82
C ILE A 226 -4.33 22.00 -2.57
N THR A 227 -3.57 21.67 -3.62
CA THR A 227 -2.73 22.65 -4.34
C THR A 227 -3.39 23.20 -5.59
N GLY A 228 -4.46 22.56 -6.09
CA GLY A 228 -5.12 22.90 -7.36
C GLY A 228 -4.28 22.62 -8.61
N LYS A 229 -3.13 21.94 -8.49
CA LYS A 229 -2.22 21.68 -9.60
C LYS A 229 -2.35 20.24 -10.10
N PRO A 230 -2.29 20.01 -11.43
CA PRO A 230 -2.21 18.66 -11.99
C PRO A 230 -0.91 17.99 -11.56
N VAL A 231 -1.00 16.74 -11.08
CA VAL A 231 0.14 15.93 -10.66
C VAL A 231 0.07 14.57 -11.34
N SER A 232 1.17 14.16 -11.96
CA SER A 232 1.29 12.85 -12.61
C SER A 232 1.64 11.76 -11.61
N ALA A 233 1.19 10.52 -11.87
CA ALA A 233 1.51 9.33 -11.11
C ALA A 233 2.95 8.87 -11.37
N THR A 234 3.93 9.65 -10.92
CA THR A 234 5.35 9.28 -10.97
C THR A 234 5.81 8.76 -9.62
N LYS A 235 6.85 7.91 -9.61
CA LYS A 235 7.45 7.43 -8.37
C LYS A 235 7.75 8.59 -7.41
N GLN A 236 8.38 9.67 -7.88
CA GLN A 236 8.72 10.84 -7.07
C GLN A 236 7.49 11.51 -6.45
N ASN A 237 6.39 11.67 -7.22
CA ASN A 237 5.17 12.30 -6.75
C ASN A 237 4.40 11.41 -5.76
N ILE A 238 4.51 10.08 -5.90
CA ILE A 238 3.94 9.11 -4.96
C ILE A 238 4.72 9.13 -3.65
N GLU A 239 6.05 9.04 -3.71
CA GLU A 239 6.94 9.07 -2.54
C GLU A 239 6.81 10.37 -1.73
N SER A 240 6.65 11.50 -2.39
CA SER A 240 6.48 12.81 -1.74
C SER A 240 5.06 13.08 -1.24
N GLY A 241 4.08 12.24 -1.58
CA GLY A 241 2.67 12.48 -1.31
C GLY A 241 2.04 13.58 -2.19
N ALA A 242 2.77 14.11 -3.18
CA ALA A 242 2.26 15.14 -4.08
C ALA A 242 1.09 14.60 -4.95
N TYR A 243 1.08 13.31 -5.27
CA TYR A 243 0.02 12.65 -6.03
C TYR A 243 -1.20 12.31 -5.14
N ALA A 244 -1.60 13.27 -4.30
CA ALA A 244 -2.80 13.14 -3.49
C ALA A 244 -4.07 13.34 -4.34
N PRO A 245 -5.18 12.60 -4.04
CA PRO A 245 -5.32 11.67 -2.93
C PRO A 245 -5.00 10.20 -3.28
N PHE A 246 -4.32 9.92 -4.38
CA PHE A 246 -4.05 8.58 -4.90
C PHE A 246 -2.64 8.05 -4.59
N SER A 247 -2.01 8.60 -3.56
CA SER A 247 -0.77 8.06 -2.98
C SER A 247 -0.86 8.04 -1.46
N ARG A 248 -0.40 6.97 -0.84
CA ARG A 248 -0.38 6.82 0.62
C ARG A 248 0.76 5.91 1.07
N PRO A 249 1.35 6.15 2.24
CA PRO A 249 2.29 5.21 2.87
C PRO A 249 1.53 4.02 3.49
N LEU A 250 2.18 2.85 3.41
CA LEU A 250 1.76 1.61 4.03
C LEU A 250 2.67 1.28 5.21
N PHE A 251 2.11 0.70 6.25
CA PHE A 251 2.80 0.48 7.53
C PHE A 251 2.53 -0.92 8.08
N ILE A 252 3.47 -1.39 8.89
CA ILE A 252 3.22 -2.39 9.91
C ILE A 252 3.45 -1.77 11.29
N TYR A 253 2.65 -2.15 12.26
CA TYR A 253 2.77 -1.76 13.67
C TYR A 253 3.14 -2.97 14.51
N VAL A 254 4.31 -2.95 15.11
CA VAL A 254 4.85 -4.10 15.87
C VAL A 254 4.69 -3.87 17.35
N ASN A 255 4.00 -4.78 18.05
CA ASN A 255 3.87 -4.72 19.50
C ASN A 255 5.25 -4.87 20.15
N THR A 256 5.63 -3.92 21.01
CA THR A 256 6.96 -3.91 21.65
C THR A 256 7.22 -5.11 22.57
N THR A 257 6.16 -5.68 23.15
CA THR A 257 6.25 -6.91 23.93
C THR A 257 6.51 -8.10 23.02
N SER A 258 5.79 -8.19 21.92
CA SER A 258 6.01 -9.23 20.89
C SER A 258 7.38 -9.12 20.22
N ALA A 259 7.88 -7.92 19.98
CA ALA A 259 9.23 -7.67 19.45
C ALA A 259 10.38 -8.20 20.34
N ARG A 260 10.08 -8.62 21.58
CA ARG A 260 11.05 -9.29 22.47
C ARG A 260 11.15 -10.79 22.20
N LYS A 261 10.12 -11.40 21.61
CA LYS A 261 10.12 -12.80 21.23
C LYS A 261 11.13 -13.02 20.10
N PRO A 262 12.05 -13.99 20.20
CA PRO A 262 13.04 -14.23 19.14
C PRO A 262 12.42 -14.42 17.77
N VAL A 263 11.29 -15.12 17.67
CA VAL A 263 10.57 -15.42 16.43
C VAL A 263 10.05 -14.14 15.78
N VAL A 264 9.43 -13.23 16.52
CA VAL A 264 8.91 -11.95 15.98
C VAL A 264 10.06 -11.05 15.57
N ARG A 265 11.12 -10.99 16.40
CA ARG A 265 12.30 -10.18 16.09
C ARG A 265 12.96 -10.61 14.77
N LYS A 266 13.20 -11.91 14.60
CA LYS A 266 13.80 -12.47 13.38
C LYS A 266 12.91 -12.25 12.16
N PHE A 267 11.59 -12.38 12.31
CA PHE A 267 10.65 -12.09 11.24
C PHE A 267 10.69 -10.61 10.81
N ILE A 268 10.74 -9.66 11.75
CA ILE A 268 10.83 -8.24 11.39
C ILE A 268 12.20 -7.89 10.78
N ASP A 269 13.29 -8.47 11.28
CA ASP A 269 14.62 -8.31 10.68
C ASP A 269 14.60 -8.81 9.21
N TYR A 270 13.99 -9.96 8.95
CA TYR A 270 13.79 -10.55 7.62
C TYR A 270 12.87 -9.69 6.76
N TYR A 271 11.72 -9.27 7.32
CA TYR A 271 10.75 -8.40 6.65
C TYR A 271 11.44 -7.15 6.11
N LEU A 272 12.22 -6.46 6.93
CA LEU A 272 12.92 -5.23 6.54
C LEU A 272 14.09 -5.49 5.57
N ALA A 273 14.61 -6.70 5.49
CA ALA A 273 15.63 -7.07 4.53
C ALA A 273 15.03 -7.35 3.13
N GLU A 274 13.96 -8.15 3.06
CA GLU A 274 13.38 -8.64 1.81
C GLU A 274 12.27 -7.76 1.24
N CYS A 275 11.55 -7.00 2.09
CA CYS A 275 10.48 -6.11 1.68
C CYS A 275 10.86 -5.18 0.51
N PRO A 276 12.07 -4.56 0.45
CA PRO A 276 12.45 -3.71 -0.68
C PRO A 276 12.43 -4.41 -2.05
N LYS A 277 12.58 -5.73 -2.08
CA LYS A 277 12.49 -6.55 -3.29
C LYS A 277 11.03 -6.93 -3.56
N LEU A 278 10.38 -7.54 -2.57
CA LEU A 278 9.05 -8.12 -2.70
C LEU A 278 7.95 -7.07 -2.97
N VAL A 279 8.08 -5.86 -2.42
CA VAL A 279 7.10 -4.75 -2.63
C VAL A 279 6.84 -4.48 -4.11
N GLY A 280 7.88 -4.52 -4.96
CA GLY A 280 7.72 -4.31 -6.41
C GLY A 280 7.01 -5.48 -7.09
N GLU A 281 7.27 -6.70 -6.64
CA GLU A 281 6.68 -7.93 -7.19
C GLU A 281 5.17 -8.01 -6.93
N VAL A 282 4.71 -7.44 -5.81
CA VAL A 282 3.29 -7.37 -5.45
C VAL A 282 2.61 -6.05 -5.87
N GLY A 283 3.23 -5.27 -6.75
CA GLY A 283 2.60 -4.12 -7.42
C GLY A 283 2.62 -2.80 -6.66
N TYR A 284 3.43 -2.66 -5.60
CA TYR A 284 3.57 -1.42 -4.83
C TYR A 284 4.88 -0.69 -5.11
N VAL A 285 4.99 0.56 -4.64
CA VAL A 285 6.18 1.39 -4.79
C VAL A 285 7.05 1.27 -3.55
N LYS A 286 8.30 0.82 -3.73
CA LYS A 286 9.25 0.70 -2.62
C LYS A 286 9.65 2.05 -2.04
N LEU A 287 9.91 2.07 -0.75
CA LEU A 287 10.45 3.25 -0.07
C LEU A 287 11.89 3.55 -0.53
N PRO A 288 12.37 4.79 -0.38
CA PRO A 288 13.80 5.09 -0.44
C PRO A 288 14.61 4.23 0.55
N ALA A 289 15.80 3.77 0.14
CA ALA A 289 16.65 2.91 0.97
C ALA A 289 16.88 3.48 2.38
N SER A 290 17.09 4.80 2.49
CA SER A 290 17.28 5.49 3.76
C SER A 290 16.10 5.36 4.74
N MET A 291 14.88 5.12 4.24
CA MET A 291 13.71 4.89 5.09
C MET A 291 13.73 3.47 5.68
N TYR A 292 14.08 2.46 4.88
CA TYR A 292 14.27 1.10 5.39
C TYR A 292 15.40 1.03 6.43
N ASP A 293 16.53 1.71 6.19
CA ASP A 293 17.65 1.78 7.14
C ASP A 293 17.20 2.46 8.45
N ARG A 294 16.43 3.53 8.38
CA ARG A 294 15.85 4.20 9.55
C ARG A 294 14.89 3.26 10.29
N SER A 295 14.05 2.53 9.56
CA SER A 295 13.12 1.55 10.14
C SER A 295 13.87 0.44 10.88
N LYS A 296 14.94 -0.10 10.29
CA LYS A 296 15.83 -1.06 10.96
C LYS A 296 16.42 -0.48 12.25
N ALA A 297 16.99 0.73 12.19
CA ALA A 297 17.55 1.40 13.34
C ALA A 297 16.51 1.66 14.45
N ASN A 298 15.31 2.11 14.08
CA ASN A 298 14.21 2.35 15.02
C ASN A 298 13.73 1.05 15.67
N PHE A 299 13.64 -0.03 14.89
CA PHE A 299 13.25 -1.35 15.42
C PHE A 299 14.28 -1.90 16.41
N VAL A 300 15.57 -1.84 16.07
CA VAL A 300 16.67 -2.26 16.98
C VAL A 300 16.66 -1.42 18.25
N ALA A 301 16.50 -0.12 18.15
CA ALA A 301 16.43 0.81 19.29
C ALA A 301 15.10 0.75 20.04
N ARG A 302 14.10 0.01 19.53
CA ARG A 302 12.72 -0.07 20.06
C ARG A 302 12.08 1.31 20.26
N LYS A 303 12.30 2.21 19.31
CA LYS A 303 11.67 3.54 19.33
C LYS A 303 10.17 3.38 19.13
N THR A 304 9.40 3.74 20.15
CA THR A 304 7.95 3.83 20.09
C THR A 304 7.53 5.16 19.46
N GLY A 305 6.47 5.12 18.63
CA GLY A 305 5.83 6.32 18.09
C GLY A 305 5.03 7.09 19.14
#